data_c30cff217deb78d481b0c66e8980f2f5
#
_entry.id   c30cff217deb78d481b0c66e8980f2f5
#
_cell.length_a   1.000
_cell.length_b   1.000
_cell.length_c   1.000
_cell.angle_alpha   90.00
_cell.angle_beta   90.00
_cell.angle_gamma   90.00
#
_symmetry.space_group_name_H-M   'P 1'
#
loop_
_entity.id
_entity.type
_entity.pdbx_description
1 polymer ?
#
loop_
_entity_poly.entity_id
_entity_poly.type
_entity_poly.pdbx_seq_one_letter_code
_entity_poly.pdbx_strand_id
1 'polypeptide(L)'
;YVFTDVDCGYCRKFHSQIQAYNELGIQVNYLAFPRQGLASEAGQKIISAWCSTEKNKSLTLLKQGEDIEMMNCLNNPVESHYNLGRSMGVQGTPAILKEDGSIIPGFIEPDRLIKLLN
;
A
#
# COMPACT_ATOMS: atom_id res chain seq x y z
N TYR A 1 -1.82 -7.41 5.50
CA TYR A 1 -1.71 -6.85 4.15
C TYR A 1 -2.43 -5.51 4.10
N VAL A 2 -1.84 -4.54 3.43
CA VAL A 2 -2.40 -3.18 3.36
C VAL A 2 -2.46 -2.74 1.89
N PHE A 3 -3.68 -2.52 1.40
CA PHE A 3 -3.86 -1.90 0.09
C PHE A 3 -3.46 -0.43 0.21
N THR A 4 -2.57 0.03 -0.64
CA THR A 4 -1.95 1.34 -0.54
C THR A 4 -1.89 2.05 -1.90
N ASP A 5 -1.89 3.37 -1.85
CA ASP A 5 -1.70 4.23 -3.00
C ASP A 5 -0.62 5.27 -2.66
N VAL A 6 0.02 5.85 -3.67
CA VAL A 6 1.17 6.72 -3.45
C VAL A 6 0.81 8.18 -3.19
N ASP A 7 -0.36 8.63 -3.66
CA ASP A 7 -0.81 10.02 -3.47
C ASP A 7 -1.95 10.15 -2.46
N CYS A 8 -2.08 9.18 -1.59
CA CYS A 8 -3.13 9.12 -0.57
C CYS A 8 -2.60 9.65 0.76
N GLY A 9 -3.24 10.68 1.31
CA GLY A 9 -2.79 11.31 2.57
C GLY A 9 -2.75 10.34 3.75
N TYR A 10 -3.79 9.52 3.92
CA TYR A 10 -3.82 8.55 5.02
C TYR A 10 -2.87 7.37 4.78
N CYS A 11 -2.58 7.01 3.53
CA CYS A 11 -1.55 6.03 3.23
C CYS A 11 -0.18 6.54 3.62
N ARG A 12 0.10 7.82 3.38
CA ARG A 12 1.34 8.47 3.80
C ARG A 12 1.43 8.51 5.32
N LYS A 13 0.33 8.83 5.99
CA LYS A 13 0.27 8.84 7.46
C LYS A 13 0.54 7.44 8.01
N PHE A 14 -0.08 6.42 7.44
CA PHE A 14 0.16 5.03 7.82
C PHE A 14 1.64 4.67 7.67
N HIS A 15 2.23 4.98 6.52
CA HIS A 15 3.62 4.65 6.24
C HIS A 15 4.60 5.40 7.16
N SER A 16 4.26 6.62 7.56
CA SER A 16 5.10 7.39 8.48
C SER A 16 5.25 6.73 9.85
N GLN A 17 4.35 5.82 10.19
CA GLN A 17 4.35 5.09 11.45
C GLN A 17 4.77 3.63 11.31
N ILE A 18 5.37 3.27 10.17
CA ILE A 18 5.70 1.87 9.87
C ILE A 18 6.59 1.25 10.95
N GLN A 19 7.52 2.01 11.50
CA GLN A 19 8.38 1.53 12.56
C GLN A 19 7.59 1.19 13.82
N ALA A 20 6.60 2.00 14.18
CA ALA A 20 5.77 1.75 15.35
C ALA A 20 4.95 0.47 15.19
N TYR A 21 4.41 0.21 14.00
CA TYR A 21 3.72 -1.07 13.74
C TYR A 21 4.69 -2.24 13.90
N ASN A 22 5.87 -2.13 13.33
CA ASN A 22 6.88 -3.20 13.39
C ASN A 22 7.33 -3.47 14.83
N GLU A 23 7.49 -2.43 15.64
CA GLU A 23 7.89 -2.56 17.05
C GLU A 23 6.84 -3.32 17.87
N LEU A 24 5.59 -3.26 17.48
CA LEU A 24 4.51 -4.02 18.11
C LEU A 24 4.40 -5.45 17.57
N GLY A 25 5.27 -5.84 16.66
CA GLY A 25 5.26 -7.18 16.06
C GLY A 25 4.34 -7.31 14.86
N ILE A 26 3.84 -6.19 14.32
CA ILE A 26 3.01 -6.22 13.12
C ILE A 26 3.89 -6.17 11.88
N GLN A 27 3.81 -7.19 11.05
CA GLN A 27 4.43 -7.18 9.73
C GLN A 27 3.47 -6.59 8.71
N VAL A 28 3.90 -5.56 8.00
CA VAL A 28 3.08 -4.90 6.98
C VAL A 28 3.54 -5.35 5.60
N ASN A 29 2.61 -5.91 4.84
CA ASN A 29 2.83 -6.29 3.45
C ASN A 29 1.92 -5.43 2.58
N TYR A 30 2.51 -4.59 1.74
CA TYR A 30 1.73 -3.70 0.88
C TYR A 30 1.22 -4.40 -0.37
N LEU A 31 -0.01 -4.05 -0.73
CA LEU A 31 -0.63 -4.41 -1.99
C LEU A 31 -0.95 -3.10 -2.73
N ALA A 32 -0.59 -3.03 -4.00
CA ALA A 32 -0.78 -1.81 -4.79
C ALA A 32 -2.25 -1.61 -5.14
N PHE A 33 -2.79 -0.43 -4.83
CA PHE A 33 -4.16 -0.10 -5.18
C PHE A 33 -4.24 1.36 -5.65
N PRO A 34 -3.82 1.63 -6.91
CA PRO A 34 -3.94 2.99 -7.47
C PRO A 34 -5.41 3.33 -7.67
N ARG A 35 -5.96 4.17 -6.80
CA ARG A 35 -7.40 4.48 -6.76
C ARG A 35 -7.94 5.04 -8.07
N GLN A 36 -7.09 5.71 -8.84
CA GLN A 36 -7.50 6.31 -10.12
C GLN A 36 -7.22 5.41 -11.32
N GLY A 37 -6.78 4.18 -11.08
CA GLY A 37 -6.56 3.19 -12.11
C GLY A 37 -5.10 3.01 -12.48
N LEU A 38 -4.83 1.92 -13.19
CA LEU A 38 -3.47 1.52 -13.55
C LEU A 38 -2.80 2.51 -14.51
N ALA A 39 -3.57 3.16 -15.37
CA ALA A 39 -3.05 4.09 -16.36
C ALA A 39 -2.86 5.51 -15.83
N SER A 40 -3.31 5.80 -14.62
CA SER A 40 -3.14 7.12 -14.00
C SER A 40 -1.69 7.41 -13.68
N GLU A 41 -1.38 8.68 -13.38
CA GLU A 41 -0.04 9.06 -12.96
C GLU A 41 0.38 8.30 -11.69
N ALA A 42 -0.51 8.22 -10.70
CA ALA A 42 -0.25 7.43 -9.49
C ALA A 42 -0.06 5.96 -9.80
N GLY A 43 -0.86 5.41 -10.73
CA GLY A 43 -0.72 4.02 -11.17
C GLY A 43 0.65 3.74 -11.80
N GLN A 44 1.12 4.63 -12.66
CA GLN A 44 2.44 4.50 -13.28
C GLN A 44 3.57 4.58 -12.24
N LYS A 45 3.43 5.47 -11.26
CA LYS A 45 4.41 5.60 -10.17
C LYS A 45 4.48 4.34 -9.33
N ILE A 46 3.34 3.78 -8.96
CA ILE A 46 3.31 2.58 -8.11
C ILE A 46 3.84 1.36 -8.85
N ILE A 47 3.55 1.23 -10.14
CA ILE A 47 4.14 0.20 -11.00
C ILE A 47 5.67 0.33 -11.00
N SER A 48 6.17 1.56 -11.16
CA SER A 48 7.61 1.82 -11.15
C SER A 48 8.27 1.39 -9.84
N ALA A 49 7.61 1.63 -8.70
CA ALA A 49 8.11 1.18 -7.41
C ALA A 49 8.20 -0.34 -7.32
N TRP A 50 7.16 -1.04 -7.79
CA TRP A 50 7.17 -2.51 -7.78
C TRP A 50 8.19 -3.12 -8.73
N CYS A 51 8.56 -2.40 -9.77
CA CYS A 51 9.60 -2.81 -10.72
C CYS A 51 11.01 -2.46 -10.25
N SER A 52 11.14 -1.64 -9.22
CA SER A 52 12.43 -1.23 -8.66
C SER A 52 13.12 -2.41 -7.97
N THR A 53 14.46 -2.41 -8.00
CA THR A 53 15.25 -3.38 -7.24
C THR A 53 15.17 -3.13 -5.73
N GLU A 54 14.79 -1.91 -5.32
CA GLU A 54 14.61 -1.53 -3.92
C GLU A 54 13.18 -1.04 -3.70
N LYS A 55 12.23 -1.95 -3.75
CA LYS A 55 10.79 -1.64 -3.70
C LYS A 55 10.40 -0.80 -2.50
N ASN A 56 10.85 -1.18 -1.32
CA ASN A 56 10.46 -0.48 -0.08
C ASN A 56 10.98 0.94 -0.07
N LYS A 57 12.21 1.15 -0.52
CA LYS A 57 12.80 2.49 -0.62
C LYS A 57 12.04 3.35 -1.63
N SER A 58 11.71 2.78 -2.78
CA SER A 58 10.97 3.49 -3.83
C SER A 58 9.57 3.88 -3.36
N LEU A 59 8.87 2.98 -2.67
CA LEU A 59 7.57 3.30 -2.09
C LEU A 59 7.67 4.41 -1.06
N THR A 60 8.69 4.37 -0.20
CA THR A 60 8.92 5.41 0.80
C THR A 60 9.14 6.77 0.15
N LEU A 61 9.97 6.83 -0.90
CA LEU A 61 10.21 8.07 -1.63
C LEU A 61 8.93 8.63 -2.25
N LEU A 62 8.14 7.78 -2.91
CA LEU A 62 6.88 8.22 -3.50
C LEU A 62 5.91 8.73 -2.44
N LYS A 63 5.84 8.07 -1.30
CA LYS A 63 4.96 8.49 -0.20
C LYS A 63 5.44 9.76 0.48
N GLN A 64 6.70 10.13 0.31
CA GLN A 64 7.25 11.41 0.74
C GLN A 64 7.04 12.52 -0.30
N GLY A 65 6.40 12.21 -1.43
CA GLY A 65 6.16 13.16 -2.50
C GLY A 65 7.33 13.31 -3.46
N GLU A 66 8.33 12.44 -3.38
CA GLU A 66 9.49 12.50 -4.26
C GLU A 66 9.31 11.62 -5.49
N ASP A 67 10.03 11.93 -6.55
CA ASP A 67 9.99 11.17 -7.79
C ASP A 67 10.99 10.02 -7.75
N ILE A 68 10.68 8.96 -8.50
CA ILE A 68 11.58 7.83 -8.73
C ILE A 68 11.70 7.62 -10.23
N GLU A 69 12.68 6.80 -10.64
CA GLU A 69 12.80 6.40 -12.02
C GLU A 69 11.56 5.65 -12.47
N MET A 70 10.94 6.13 -13.55
CA MET A 70 9.73 5.52 -14.09
C MET A 70 10.07 4.29 -14.91
N MET A 71 9.40 3.18 -14.61
CA MET A 71 9.61 1.92 -15.33
C MET A 71 8.35 1.07 -15.28
N ASN A 72 8.21 0.18 -16.26
CA ASN A 72 7.14 -0.79 -16.29
C ASN A 72 7.74 -2.11 -16.74
N CYS A 73 7.85 -3.05 -15.82
CA CYS A 73 8.45 -4.36 -16.08
C CYS A 73 7.38 -5.42 -16.33
N LEU A 74 7.74 -6.44 -17.10
CA LEU A 74 6.88 -7.59 -17.30
C LEU A 74 6.70 -8.34 -15.98
N ASN A 75 5.50 -8.89 -15.81
CA ASN A 75 5.16 -9.71 -14.63
C ASN A 75 5.16 -8.95 -13.30
N ASN A 76 5.03 -7.60 -13.33
CA ASN A 76 4.82 -6.89 -12.08
C ASN A 76 3.41 -7.25 -11.54
N PRO A 77 3.24 -7.32 -10.21
CA PRO A 77 1.99 -7.81 -9.60
C PRO A 77 0.92 -6.73 -9.41
N VAL A 78 1.15 -5.49 -9.87
CA VAL A 78 0.27 -4.36 -9.53
C VAL A 78 -1.16 -4.58 -10.03
N GLU A 79 -1.31 -5.06 -11.26
CA GLU A 79 -2.65 -5.33 -11.80
C GLU A 79 -3.37 -6.40 -10.99
N SER A 80 -2.67 -7.46 -10.59
CA SER A 80 -3.25 -8.53 -9.76
C SER A 80 -3.66 -8.00 -8.39
N HIS A 81 -2.84 -7.15 -7.76
CA HIS A 81 -3.18 -6.50 -6.49
C HIS A 81 -4.42 -5.63 -6.64
N TYR A 82 -4.46 -4.83 -7.69
CA TYR A 82 -5.56 -3.91 -7.96
C TYR A 82 -6.87 -4.69 -8.16
N ASN A 83 -6.83 -5.73 -8.98
CA ASN A 83 -8.00 -6.56 -9.25
C ASN A 83 -8.47 -7.30 -7.98
N LEU A 84 -7.54 -7.77 -7.16
CA LEU A 84 -7.88 -8.39 -5.88
C LEU A 84 -8.63 -7.40 -4.98
N GLY A 85 -8.09 -6.19 -4.83
CA GLY A 85 -8.75 -5.17 -4.01
C GLY A 85 -10.15 -4.86 -4.51
N ARG A 86 -10.33 -4.71 -5.80
CA ARG A 86 -11.65 -4.47 -6.38
C ARG A 86 -12.60 -5.62 -6.13
N SER A 87 -12.16 -6.86 -6.29
CA SER A 87 -12.99 -8.04 -6.05
C SER A 87 -13.39 -8.18 -4.58
N MET A 88 -12.59 -7.66 -3.66
CA MET A 88 -12.87 -7.67 -2.22
C MET A 88 -13.68 -6.45 -1.77
N GLY A 89 -14.03 -5.56 -2.66
CA GLY A 89 -14.84 -4.39 -2.34
C GLY A 89 -14.05 -3.22 -1.76
N VAL A 90 -12.74 -3.17 -1.95
CA VAL A 90 -11.93 -2.04 -1.52
C VAL A 90 -12.32 -0.81 -2.31
N GLN A 91 -12.71 0.27 -1.63
CA GLN A 91 -13.15 1.53 -2.24
C GLN A 91 -12.24 2.70 -1.91
N GLY A 92 -11.32 2.54 -0.97
CA GLY A 92 -10.39 3.56 -0.57
C GLY A 92 -9.15 2.98 0.06
N THR A 93 -8.17 3.82 0.33
CA THR A 93 -6.89 3.40 0.90
C THR A 93 -6.53 4.28 2.10
N PRO A 94 -5.79 3.79 3.07
CA PRO A 94 -5.39 2.39 3.21
C PRO A 94 -6.58 1.49 3.52
N ALA A 95 -6.49 0.23 3.13
CA ALA A 95 -7.46 -0.80 3.52
C ALA A 95 -6.65 -1.99 4.03
N ILE A 96 -6.94 -2.41 5.26
CA ILE A 96 -6.15 -3.42 5.95
C ILE A 96 -6.84 -4.77 5.82
N LEU A 97 -6.17 -5.71 5.16
CA LEU A 97 -6.65 -7.08 5.02
C LEU A 97 -6.03 -7.92 6.12
N LYS A 98 -6.87 -8.44 7.00
CA LYS A 98 -6.46 -9.31 8.09
C LYS A 98 -6.27 -10.74 7.60
N GLU A 99 -5.56 -11.55 8.40
CA GLU A 99 -5.32 -12.95 8.05
C GLU A 99 -6.60 -13.77 7.90
N ASP A 100 -7.68 -13.39 8.62
CA ASP A 100 -8.97 -14.07 8.52
C ASP A 100 -9.77 -13.68 7.27
N GLY A 101 -9.24 -12.81 6.42
CA GLY A 101 -9.90 -12.36 5.20
C GLY A 101 -10.79 -11.14 5.37
N SER A 102 -10.98 -10.64 6.59
CA SER A 102 -11.78 -9.43 6.82
C SER A 102 -10.97 -8.17 6.53
N ILE A 103 -11.67 -7.10 6.17
CA ILE A 103 -11.04 -5.82 5.83
C ILE A 103 -11.42 -4.75 6.85
N ILE A 104 -10.40 -4.04 7.34
CA ILE A 104 -10.59 -2.83 8.14
C ILE A 104 -10.36 -1.66 7.19
N PRO A 105 -11.39 -0.85 6.88
CA PRO A 105 -11.20 0.31 6.02
C PRO A 105 -10.55 1.46 6.77
N GLY A 106 -9.64 2.16 6.10
CA GLY A 106 -9.04 3.38 6.61
C GLY A 106 -7.82 3.19 7.49
N PHE A 107 -7.36 4.30 8.02
CA PHE A 107 -6.16 4.37 8.86
C PHE A 107 -6.49 3.99 10.31
N ILE A 108 -5.67 3.13 10.89
CA ILE A 108 -5.79 2.73 12.30
C ILE A 108 -4.41 2.92 12.96
N GLU A 109 -4.39 3.59 14.11
CA GLU A 109 -3.16 3.80 14.88
C GLU A 109 -2.54 2.46 15.31
N PRO A 110 -1.20 2.39 15.47
CA PRO A 110 -0.53 1.12 15.77
C PRO A 110 -1.05 0.40 17.01
N ASP A 111 -1.20 1.10 18.12
CA ASP A 111 -1.64 0.51 19.38
C ASP A 111 -3.08 -0.02 19.32
N ARG A 112 -3.93 0.60 18.51
CA ARG A 112 -5.28 0.13 18.29
C ARG A 112 -5.31 -1.04 17.31
N LEU A 113 -4.49 -0.96 16.26
CA LEU A 113 -4.44 -2.03 15.27
C LEU A 113 -4.02 -3.35 15.89
N ILE A 114 -2.99 -3.36 16.75
CA ILE A 114 -2.54 -4.61 17.36
C ILE A 114 -3.67 -5.28 18.16
N LYS A 115 -4.54 -4.50 18.79
CA LYS A 115 -5.70 -5.04 19.52
C LYS A 115 -6.72 -5.65 18.57
N LEU A 116 -6.89 -5.09 17.39
CA LEU A 116 -7.83 -5.61 16.38
C LEU A 116 -7.31 -6.87 15.69
N LEU A 117 -6.00 -7.10 15.71
CA LEU A 117 -5.38 -8.26 15.09
C LEU A 117 -5.31 -9.47 16.01
N ASN A 118 -5.51 -9.28 17.30
CA ASN A 118 -5.44 -10.35 18.30
C ASN A 118 -6.81 -10.99 18.58
#